data_2ce68d284679778fc2a610de8d89c32b
#
_entry.id   2ce68d284679778fc2a610de8d89c32b
#
_cell.length_a   1.000
_cell.length_b   1.000
_cell.length_c   1.000
_cell.angle_alpha   90.00
_cell.angle_beta   90.00
_cell.angle_gamma   90.00
#
_symmetry.space_group_name_H-M   'P 1'
#
loop_
_entity.id
_entity.type
_entity.pdbx_description
1 polymer ?
#
loop_
_entity_poly.entity_id
_entity_poly.type
_entity_poly.pdbx_seq_one_letter_code
_entity_poly.pdbx_strand_id
1 'polypeptide(L)'
;MLDQDNKKEEEAPKEEEAPKEEEAPVAEEAPKEEEAPVAEEAPKEEVYKPIELGFDEFRPGDNITVNLKIIEGDRQRTQSFQGDVIKGRFIKDSPPSISSTFLVRRIASGVGVERIFPYFSPVIESVKLNRRGKVKQARIFYMRERSGKSARIKERRI
;
A
#
# COMPACT_ATOMS: atom_id res chain seq x y z
N MET A 1 11.62 7.15 -63.46
CA MET A 1 10.37 7.82 -63.79
C MET A 1 9.79 8.18 -62.43
N LEU A 2 10.14 9.35 -62.06
CA LEU A 2 9.37 10.59 -61.90
C LEU A 2 8.60 10.56 -60.60
N ASP A 3 9.11 11.22 -59.53
CA ASP A 3 8.96 12.65 -59.19
C ASP A 3 7.55 12.97 -58.70
N GLN A 4 7.40 13.48 -57.55
CA GLN A 4 7.35 14.86 -57.10
C GLN A 4 6.83 14.87 -55.66
N ASP A 5 7.61 15.33 -54.69
CA ASP A 5 7.57 16.69 -54.14
C ASP A 5 6.18 17.26 -53.84
N ASN A 6 5.85 17.46 -52.57
CA ASN A 6 5.27 18.73 -52.18
C ASN A 6 5.57 19.11 -50.72
N LYS A 7 6.44 20.04 -50.60
CA LYS A 7 6.81 20.97 -49.57
C LYS A 7 5.73 22.06 -49.45
N LYS A 8 5.33 22.38 -48.23
CA LYS A 8 4.79 23.68 -47.82
C LYS A 8 4.89 23.76 -46.31
N GLU A 9 5.89 24.40 -45.72
CA GLU A 9 5.97 25.83 -45.37
C GLU A 9 4.71 26.26 -44.61
N GLU A 10 4.90 26.55 -43.31
CA GLU A 10 5.26 27.81 -42.67
C GLU A 10 4.02 28.68 -42.38
N GLU A 11 3.78 28.95 -41.14
CA GLU A 11 3.52 30.28 -40.58
C GLU A 11 3.22 30.22 -39.09
N ALA A 12 4.10 30.85 -38.33
CA ALA A 12 3.79 31.41 -36.99
C ALA A 12 3.29 32.86 -37.20
N PRO A 13 2.41 33.36 -36.37
CA PRO A 13 2.48 34.77 -35.97
C PRO A 13 2.49 34.88 -34.43
N LYS A 14 3.53 35.54 -33.91
CA LYS A 14 3.63 36.94 -33.51
C LYS A 14 2.85 37.30 -32.25
N GLU A 15 3.69 37.65 -31.26
CA GLU A 15 3.54 38.60 -30.16
C GLU A 15 2.58 39.78 -30.45
N GLU A 16 1.83 40.15 -29.38
CA GLU A 16 1.47 41.55 -29.04
C GLU A 16 0.80 41.48 -27.64
N GLU A 17 1.43 42.02 -26.72
CA GLU A 17 1.45 43.31 -26.02
C GLU A 17 0.66 43.28 -24.72
N ALA A 18 1.39 43.61 -23.67
CA ALA A 18 0.88 44.06 -22.37
C ALA A 18 0.48 45.56 -22.45
N PRO A 19 -0.44 45.99 -21.65
CA PRO A 19 -0.33 47.31 -21.05
C PRO A 19 -0.45 47.24 -19.49
N LYS A 20 0.58 47.75 -18.82
CA LYS A 20 0.71 48.94 -17.96
C LYS A 20 -0.34 49.13 -16.86
N GLU A 21 0.21 49.07 -15.68
CA GLU A 21 0.12 49.98 -14.51
C GLU A 21 -1.04 50.96 -14.47
N GLU A 22 -1.79 50.90 -13.36
CA GLU A 22 -2.23 52.11 -12.59
C GLU A 22 -2.53 51.76 -11.13
N GLU A 23 -1.67 52.24 -10.29
CA GLU A 23 -1.79 52.97 -9.03
C GLU A 23 -2.88 52.59 -8.01
N ALA A 24 -2.34 52.42 -6.82
CA ALA A 24 -3.06 52.38 -5.53
C ALA A 24 -3.70 53.73 -5.16
N PRO A 25 -4.65 53.75 -4.24
CA PRO A 25 -4.36 54.46 -3.00
C PRO A 25 -4.74 53.73 -1.70
N VAL A 26 -3.92 54.01 -0.73
CA VAL A 26 -3.92 53.89 0.71
C VAL A 26 -5.24 54.39 1.36
N ALA A 27 -5.72 53.64 2.35
CA ALA A 27 -6.31 54.05 3.63
C ALA A 27 -6.60 52.76 4.42
N GLU A 28 -5.82 52.38 5.40
CA GLU A 28 -5.91 52.75 6.84
C GLU A 28 -7.32 52.56 7.41
N GLU A 29 -7.52 51.43 8.10
CA GLU A 29 -8.15 51.34 9.42
C GLU A 29 -8.09 49.91 9.94
N ALA A 30 -7.32 49.71 11.00
CA ALA A 30 -7.45 48.56 11.87
C ALA A 30 -8.65 48.76 12.80
N PRO A 31 -9.37 47.73 13.14
CA PRO A 31 -9.73 47.55 14.51
C PRO A 31 -9.44 46.19 15.10
N LYS A 32 -8.72 46.27 16.21
CA LYS A 32 -8.88 45.53 17.47
C LYS A 32 -9.04 44.04 17.46
N GLU A 33 -8.00 43.47 18.02
CA GLU A 33 -7.96 42.29 18.88
C GLU A 33 -9.30 41.98 19.55
N GLU A 34 -9.82 40.80 19.29
CA GLU A 34 -10.57 39.98 20.23
C GLU A 34 -9.98 38.60 20.24
N GLU A 35 -9.12 38.40 21.24
CA GLU A 35 -8.65 37.09 21.66
C GLU A 35 -9.84 36.21 22.04
N ALA A 36 -10.16 35.22 21.20
CA ALA A 36 -10.86 34.05 21.66
C ALA A 36 -9.82 32.96 21.88
N PRO A 37 -9.74 32.32 23.04
CA PRO A 37 -8.82 31.22 23.24
C PRO A 37 -9.33 30.04 22.42
N VAL A 38 -8.68 29.80 21.31
CA VAL A 38 -8.75 28.50 20.61
C VAL A 38 -8.08 27.51 21.56
N ALA A 39 -8.92 26.84 22.34
CA ALA A 39 -8.51 25.65 23.04
C ALA A 39 -8.04 24.69 21.97
N GLU A 40 -6.73 24.57 21.87
CA GLU A 40 -6.01 23.56 21.14
C GLU A 40 -6.36 22.21 21.78
N GLU A 41 -7.51 21.64 21.37
CA GLU A 41 -7.77 20.22 21.64
C GLU A 41 -6.71 19.46 20.85
N ALA A 42 -5.64 19.11 21.54
CA ALA A 42 -4.72 18.10 21.08
C ALA A 42 -5.53 16.91 20.57
N PRO A 43 -5.24 16.40 19.37
CA PRO A 43 -5.93 15.23 18.88
C PRO A 43 -5.76 14.14 19.94
N LYS A 44 -6.86 13.77 20.59
CA LYS A 44 -6.90 12.61 21.48
C LYS A 44 -6.30 11.49 20.66
N GLU A 45 -5.13 11.02 21.06
CA GLU A 45 -4.56 9.77 20.59
C GLU A 45 -5.68 8.74 20.74
N GLU A 46 -6.37 8.46 19.66
CA GLU A 46 -7.22 7.30 19.58
C GLU A 46 -6.28 6.13 19.83
N VAL A 47 -6.27 5.67 21.06
CA VAL A 47 -5.63 4.42 21.44
C VAL A 47 -6.32 3.39 20.57
N TYR A 48 -5.72 3.09 19.43
CA TYR A 48 -6.15 2.01 18.55
C TYR A 48 -6.15 0.76 19.42
N LYS A 49 -7.33 0.41 19.92
CA LYS A 49 -7.54 -0.87 20.56
C LYS A 49 -7.06 -1.89 19.54
N PRO A 50 -6.13 -2.78 19.90
CA PRO A 50 -5.75 -3.85 18.98
C PRO A 50 -7.07 -4.51 18.58
N ILE A 51 -7.47 -4.33 17.33
CA ILE A 51 -8.51 -5.12 16.73
C ILE A 51 -8.05 -6.53 17.00
N GLU A 52 -8.87 -7.35 17.65
CA GLU A 52 -8.57 -8.76 17.82
C GLU A 52 -8.51 -9.34 16.40
N LEU A 53 -7.33 -9.17 15.81
CA LEU A 53 -7.04 -9.66 14.49
C LEU A 53 -7.15 -11.18 14.61
N GLY A 54 -8.11 -11.78 13.95
CA GLY A 54 -8.23 -13.24 13.86
C GLY A 54 -7.04 -13.85 13.11
N PHE A 55 -5.82 -13.44 13.52
CA PHE A 55 -4.57 -13.83 12.91
C PHE A 55 -3.88 -14.88 13.72
N ASP A 56 -3.51 -15.96 13.09
CA ASP A 56 -2.55 -16.90 13.62
C ASP A 56 -1.15 -16.29 13.58
N GLU A 57 -0.30 -16.71 14.51
CA GLU A 57 1.10 -16.30 14.51
C GLU A 57 1.84 -16.88 13.31
N PHE A 58 2.51 -16.01 12.58
CA PHE A 58 3.30 -16.42 11.42
C PHE A 58 4.64 -15.68 11.33
N ARG A 59 5.56 -16.27 10.59
CA ARG A 59 6.90 -15.75 10.32
C ARG A 59 7.21 -15.88 8.82
N PRO A 60 8.27 -15.20 8.33
CA PRO A 60 8.74 -15.42 6.97
C PRO A 60 9.02 -16.91 6.71
N GLY A 61 8.60 -17.38 5.56
CA GLY A 61 8.69 -18.79 5.15
C GLY A 61 7.50 -19.65 5.53
N ASP A 62 6.61 -19.19 6.37
CA ASP A 62 5.37 -19.91 6.70
C ASP A 62 4.38 -19.80 5.54
N ASN A 63 3.60 -20.86 5.33
CA ASN A 63 2.50 -20.87 4.37
C ASN A 63 1.22 -20.48 5.10
N ILE A 64 0.57 -19.42 4.64
CA ILE A 64 -0.64 -18.87 5.24
C ILE A 64 -1.76 -18.74 4.23
N THR A 65 -2.99 -18.72 4.73
CA THR A 65 -4.19 -18.36 3.96
C THR A 65 -4.74 -17.06 4.54
N VAL A 66 -4.78 -16.02 3.70
CA VAL A 66 -5.37 -14.72 4.02
C VAL A 66 -6.77 -14.68 3.45
N ASN A 67 -7.78 -14.54 4.28
CA ASN A 67 -9.16 -14.37 3.88
C ASN A 67 -9.49 -12.88 3.77
N LEU A 68 -9.93 -12.48 2.58
CA LEU A 68 -10.23 -11.10 2.24
C LEU A 68 -11.73 -10.95 2.05
N LYS A 69 -12.30 -9.98 2.72
CA LYS A 69 -13.69 -9.58 2.54
C LYS A 69 -13.77 -8.60 1.37
N ILE A 70 -14.45 -8.98 0.32
CA ILE A 70 -14.70 -8.15 -0.86
C ILE A 70 -16.16 -7.70 -0.82
N ILE A 71 -16.37 -6.41 -0.93
CA ILE A 71 -17.70 -5.78 -0.97
C ILE A 71 -17.87 -5.23 -2.38
N GLU A 72 -18.89 -5.74 -3.10
CA GLU A 72 -19.21 -5.35 -4.47
C GLU A 72 -20.68 -4.89 -4.49
N GLY A 73 -20.92 -3.59 -4.31
CA GLY A 73 -22.28 -3.06 -4.09
C GLY A 73 -22.89 -3.67 -2.83
N ASP A 74 -24.06 -4.33 -2.96
CA ASP A 74 -24.75 -4.95 -1.83
C ASP A 74 -24.27 -6.37 -1.51
N ARG A 75 -23.40 -6.93 -2.33
CA ARG A 75 -22.89 -8.29 -2.15
C ARG A 75 -21.55 -8.31 -1.44
N GLN A 76 -21.43 -9.22 -0.49
CA GLN A 76 -20.19 -9.50 0.21
C GLN A 76 -19.74 -10.92 -0.12
N ARG A 77 -18.46 -11.07 -0.42
CA ARG A 77 -17.84 -12.39 -0.62
C ARG A 77 -16.47 -12.44 0.02
N THR A 78 -16.09 -13.61 0.49
CA THR A 78 -14.74 -13.85 1.01
C THR A 78 -13.89 -14.46 -0.09
N GLN A 79 -12.72 -13.87 -0.33
CA GLN A 79 -11.70 -14.39 -1.23
C GLN A 79 -10.49 -14.84 -0.43
N SER A 80 -10.09 -16.09 -0.57
CA SER A 80 -8.88 -16.62 0.06
C SER A 80 -7.66 -16.45 -0.83
N PHE A 81 -6.55 -16.00 -0.25
CA PHE A 81 -5.25 -15.94 -0.89
C PHE A 81 -4.26 -16.76 -0.08
N GLN A 82 -3.88 -17.94 -0.62
CA GLN A 82 -2.91 -18.82 0.02
C GLN A 82 -1.53 -18.62 -0.60
N GLY A 83 -0.50 -18.57 0.24
CA GLY A 83 0.88 -18.43 -0.24
C GLY A 83 1.91 -18.45 0.87
N ASP A 84 3.18 -18.31 0.50
CA ASP A 84 4.30 -18.28 1.43
C ASP A 84 4.65 -16.83 1.80
N VAL A 85 4.89 -16.57 3.08
CA VAL A 85 5.24 -15.23 3.59
C VAL A 85 6.69 -14.92 3.21
N ILE A 86 6.88 -13.89 2.40
CA ILE A 86 8.21 -13.40 1.99
C ILE A 86 8.76 -12.38 2.98
N LYS A 87 7.92 -11.48 3.47
CA LYS A 87 8.24 -10.42 4.42
C LYS A 87 7.10 -10.26 5.40
N GLY A 88 7.42 -10.02 6.64
CA GLY A 88 6.44 -9.76 7.69
C GLY A 88 6.44 -10.87 8.75
N ARG A 89 6.07 -10.48 9.95
CA ARG A 89 5.97 -11.37 11.12
C ARG A 89 4.83 -10.87 11.99
N PHE A 90 3.99 -11.78 12.41
CA PHE A 90 2.94 -11.49 13.38
C PHE A 90 3.10 -12.38 14.61
N ILE A 91 3.13 -11.76 15.77
CA ILE A 91 3.17 -12.41 17.08
C ILE A 91 2.14 -11.69 17.93
N LYS A 92 1.32 -12.44 18.65
CA LYS A 92 0.24 -11.89 19.47
C LYS A 92 0.75 -10.99 20.60
N ASP A 93 1.87 -11.36 21.21
CA ASP A 93 2.48 -10.58 22.30
C ASP A 93 3.13 -9.25 21.86
N SER A 94 3.44 -9.12 20.57
CA SER A 94 4.09 -7.94 20.00
C SER A 94 3.44 -7.58 18.68
N PRO A 95 2.30 -6.86 18.73
CA PRO A 95 1.59 -6.47 17.50
C PRO A 95 2.46 -5.53 16.65
N PRO A 96 2.37 -5.63 15.33
CA PRO A 96 3.10 -4.73 14.43
C PRO A 96 2.57 -3.30 14.52
N SER A 97 3.37 -2.32 14.10
CA SER A 97 2.91 -0.93 14.00
C SER A 97 1.81 -0.78 12.93
N ILE A 98 0.99 0.27 13.06
CA ILE A 98 -0.18 0.53 12.20
C ILE A 98 0.19 0.56 10.71
N SER A 99 1.32 1.16 10.37
CA SER A 99 1.82 1.26 8.99
C SER A 99 2.52 0.00 8.46
N SER A 100 2.63 -1.04 9.30
CA SER A 100 3.33 -2.26 8.91
C SER A 100 2.54 -3.08 7.91
N THR A 101 3.28 -3.74 7.01
CA THR A 101 2.73 -4.61 5.97
C THR A 101 3.44 -5.95 5.93
N PHE A 102 2.73 -6.98 5.50
CA PHE A 102 3.33 -8.26 5.16
C PHE A 102 3.13 -8.61 3.69
N LEU A 103 4.04 -9.40 3.16
CA LEU A 103 4.09 -9.78 1.74
C LEU A 103 3.93 -11.28 1.62
N VAL A 104 2.95 -11.71 0.84
CA VAL A 104 2.67 -13.11 0.56
C VAL A 104 2.84 -13.37 -0.93
N ARG A 105 3.54 -14.46 -1.27
CA ARG A 105 3.77 -14.92 -2.63
C ARG A 105 3.17 -16.29 -2.87
N ARG A 106 2.53 -16.46 -3.99
CA ARG A 106 2.11 -17.77 -4.51
C ARG A 106 2.51 -17.93 -5.97
N ILE A 107 2.60 -19.15 -6.43
CA ILE A 107 2.74 -19.45 -7.85
C ILE A 107 1.37 -19.89 -8.36
N ALA A 108 0.83 -19.16 -9.32
CA ALA A 108 -0.43 -19.46 -9.97
C ALA A 108 -0.18 -19.64 -11.47
N SER A 109 -0.52 -20.81 -12.00
CA SER A 109 -0.33 -21.14 -13.44
C SER A 109 1.09 -20.87 -13.95
N GLY A 110 2.11 -21.19 -13.13
CA GLY A 110 3.52 -20.96 -13.46
C GLY A 110 4.03 -19.53 -13.24
N VAL A 111 3.16 -18.58 -12.92
CA VAL A 111 3.51 -17.19 -12.67
C VAL A 111 3.54 -16.90 -11.16
N GLY A 112 4.57 -16.21 -10.72
CA GLY A 112 4.68 -15.75 -9.32
C GLY A 112 3.81 -14.51 -9.07
N VAL A 113 2.83 -14.65 -8.20
CA VAL A 113 1.93 -13.56 -7.80
C VAL A 113 2.25 -13.15 -6.37
N GLU A 114 2.49 -11.87 -6.16
CA GLU A 114 2.76 -11.29 -4.84
C GLU A 114 1.68 -10.28 -4.47
N ARG A 115 1.24 -10.32 -3.22
CA ARG A 115 0.32 -9.33 -2.65
C ARG A 115 0.86 -8.81 -1.33
N ILE A 116 0.77 -7.50 -1.17
CA ILE A 116 1.12 -6.79 0.05
C ILE A 116 -0.17 -6.56 0.84
N PHE A 117 -0.13 -6.87 2.12
CA PHE A 117 -1.26 -6.71 3.02
C PHE A 117 -0.86 -5.82 4.20
N PRO A 118 -1.55 -4.70 4.45
CA PRO A 118 -1.44 -3.99 5.72
C PRO A 118 -2.05 -4.83 6.84
N TYR A 119 -1.42 -4.91 8.00
CA TYR A 119 -1.93 -5.72 9.13
C TYR A 119 -3.31 -5.25 9.61
N PHE A 120 -3.53 -3.95 9.63
CA PHE A 120 -4.76 -3.33 10.15
C PHE A 120 -5.76 -2.97 9.04
N SER A 121 -5.71 -3.67 7.91
CA SER A 121 -6.68 -3.44 6.84
C SER A 121 -8.05 -4.02 7.20
N PRO A 122 -9.15 -3.25 7.08
CA PRO A 122 -10.50 -3.75 7.32
C PRO A 122 -10.94 -4.80 6.29
N VAL A 123 -10.20 -4.93 5.20
CA VAL A 123 -10.46 -5.94 4.15
C VAL A 123 -10.01 -7.33 4.58
N ILE A 124 -9.07 -7.43 5.53
CA ILE A 124 -8.58 -8.73 6.01
C ILE A 124 -9.51 -9.22 7.12
N GLU A 125 -10.19 -10.32 6.84
CA GLU A 125 -11.09 -10.97 7.79
C GLU A 125 -10.30 -11.87 8.77
N SER A 126 -9.44 -12.72 8.24
CA SER A 126 -8.64 -13.64 9.05
C SER A 126 -7.38 -14.08 8.32
N VAL A 127 -6.38 -14.49 9.09
CA VAL A 127 -5.14 -15.10 8.57
C VAL A 127 -4.94 -16.43 9.28
N LYS A 128 -4.94 -17.52 8.51
CA LYS A 128 -4.75 -18.89 9.01
C LYS A 128 -3.39 -19.43 8.65
N LEU A 129 -2.70 -20.01 9.61
CA LEU A 129 -1.43 -20.70 9.40
C LEU A 129 -1.69 -22.12 8.88
N ASN A 130 -1.20 -22.44 7.68
CA ASN A 130 -1.31 -23.78 7.11
C ASN A 130 -0.10 -24.66 7.46
N ARG A 131 1.11 -24.10 7.28
CA ARG A 131 2.36 -24.82 7.44
C ARG A 131 3.47 -23.88 7.90
N ARG A 132 4.25 -24.30 8.87
CA ARG A 132 5.44 -23.57 9.36
C ARG A 132 6.66 -23.88 8.51
N GLY A 133 7.33 -22.85 8.01
CA GLY A 133 8.53 -22.98 7.19
C GLY A 133 9.82 -22.75 7.96
N LYS A 134 10.89 -23.45 7.56
CA LYS A 134 12.23 -23.26 8.10
C LYS A 134 13.04 -22.36 7.17
N VAL A 135 13.27 -21.14 7.56
CA VAL A 135 14.11 -20.16 6.84
C VAL A 135 15.14 -19.54 7.78
N LYS A 136 16.25 -19.06 7.22
CA LYS A 136 17.33 -18.43 7.98
C LYS A 136 17.22 -16.90 8.03
N GLN A 137 16.53 -16.31 7.04
CA GLN A 137 16.45 -14.85 6.85
C GLN A 137 15.06 -14.33 7.22
N ALA A 138 15.01 -13.10 7.75
CA ALA A 138 13.76 -12.40 8.06
C ALA A 138 13.01 -11.89 6.81
N ARG A 139 13.70 -11.79 5.68
CA ARG A 139 13.12 -11.45 4.37
C ARG A 139 13.66 -12.41 3.34
N ILE A 140 12.79 -13.12 2.66
CA ILE A 140 13.17 -14.21 1.75
C ILE A 140 12.92 -13.85 0.27
N PHE A 141 13.39 -12.67 -0.13
CA PHE A 141 13.19 -12.19 -1.51
C PHE A 141 13.86 -13.06 -2.58
N TYR A 142 14.88 -13.84 -2.21
CA TYR A 142 15.53 -14.79 -3.11
C TYR A 142 14.56 -15.83 -3.69
N MET A 143 13.38 -16.01 -3.09
CA MET A 143 12.34 -16.89 -3.60
C MET A 143 11.78 -16.44 -4.95
N ARG A 144 11.97 -15.18 -5.33
CA ARG A 144 11.55 -14.66 -6.63
C ARG A 144 12.31 -15.27 -7.79
N GLU A 145 13.59 -15.55 -7.57
CA GLU A 145 14.50 -16.13 -8.56
C GLU A 145 14.43 -17.65 -8.63
N ARG A 146 13.81 -18.28 -7.61
CA ARG A 146 13.73 -19.73 -7.51
C ARG A 146 12.42 -20.25 -8.09
N SER A 147 12.53 -21.40 -8.78
CA SER A 147 11.37 -22.10 -9.34
C SER A 147 11.44 -23.60 -9.09
N GLY A 148 10.33 -24.29 -9.23
CA GLY A 148 10.23 -25.73 -9.08
C GLY A 148 10.67 -26.26 -7.71
N LYS A 149 11.55 -27.23 -7.68
CA LYS A 149 12.03 -27.88 -6.44
C LYS A 149 12.82 -26.94 -5.53
N SER A 150 13.59 -25.99 -6.10
CA SER A 150 14.41 -25.04 -5.35
C SER A 150 13.59 -23.97 -4.61
N ALA A 151 12.35 -23.74 -5.04
CA ALA A 151 11.41 -22.82 -4.41
C ALA A 151 10.64 -23.44 -3.25
N ARG A 152 10.82 -24.73 -2.95
CA ARG A 152 10.11 -25.36 -1.83
C ARG A 152 10.80 -25.06 -0.53
N ILE A 153 10.04 -24.47 0.40
CA ILE A 153 10.49 -24.21 1.77
C ILE A 153 10.31 -25.49 2.58
N LYS A 154 11.38 -25.89 3.29
CA LYS A 154 11.33 -27.06 4.19
C LYS A 154 10.43 -26.74 5.39
N GLU A 155 9.68 -27.72 5.83
CA GLU A 155 8.85 -27.60 7.02
C GLU A 155 9.71 -27.56 8.29
N ARG A 156 9.32 -26.73 9.24
CA ARG A 156 9.88 -26.64 10.56
C ARG A 156 9.09 -27.57 11.49
N ARG A 157 9.70 -28.68 11.88
CA ARG A 157 9.18 -29.54 12.95
C ARG A 157 9.37 -28.82 14.28
N ILE A 158 8.35 -28.82 15.09
CA ILE A 158 8.36 -28.29 16.45
C ILE A 158 8.73 -29.43 17.38
#